data_9138015de1f9aaf1d815ef4d21f516c3
#
_entry.id   9138015de1f9aaf1d815ef4d21f516c3
#
_cell.length_a   1.000
_cell.length_b   1.000
_cell.length_c   1.000
_cell.angle_alpha   90.00
_cell.angle_beta   90.00
_cell.angle_gamma   90.00
#
_symmetry.space_group_name_H-M   'P 1'
#
loop_
_entity.id
_entity.type
_entity.pdbx_description
1 polymer ?
#
loop_
_entity_poly.entity_id
_entity_poly.type
_entity_poly.pdbx_seq_one_letter_code
_entity_poly.pdbx_strand_id
1 'polypeptide(L)'
;QIRWFWSFHDVDWNSLNQWVADVEESGCIAEVFVIDDEMDITMYQISYDQLLGNQKTWNQLSEKEISYVEKSLSNRTKSSSGVFLSEAKDWPLPSFGVEHLSGINLRNEEIDWVESHLSGNNLNNSLFNKLANSGCILRPGFKYGCKWRVYDDEVGKSHAPWLLQPLNDAPSSWEGICLSVRLAEGVHKKWVCAIPLNEDWKFMNLSLIHI
;
A
#
# COMPACT_ATOMS: atom_id res chain seq x y z
N GLN A 1 -22.43 2.35 14.07
CA GLN A 1 -22.35 1.25 15.05
C GLN A 1 -21.02 1.33 15.80
N ILE A 2 -21.03 1.00 17.09
CA ILE A 2 -19.85 1.17 17.97
C ILE A 2 -19.47 -0.18 18.56
N ARG A 3 -18.16 -0.47 18.55
CA ARG A 3 -17.53 -1.51 19.40
C ARG A 3 -16.49 -0.87 20.29
N TRP A 4 -16.18 -1.49 21.42
CA TRP A 4 -15.12 -1.02 22.32
C TRP A 4 -14.19 -2.17 22.71
N PHE A 5 -12.93 -1.83 22.94
CA PHE A 5 -11.85 -2.76 23.28
C PHE A 5 -10.91 -2.14 24.28
N TRP A 6 -10.28 -2.99 25.09
CA TRP A 6 -9.13 -2.57 25.87
C TRP A 6 -7.89 -2.48 24.99
N SER A 7 -7.01 -1.53 25.25
CA SER A 7 -5.78 -1.31 24.46
C SER A 7 -4.87 -2.54 24.42
N PHE A 8 -4.83 -3.31 25.51
CA PHE A 8 -4.03 -4.54 25.63
C PHE A 8 -4.67 -5.78 25.02
N HIS A 9 -5.90 -5.71 24.53
CA HIS A 9 -6.54 -6.85 23.83
C HIS A 9 -5.94 -7.07 22.46
N ASP A 10 -5.83 -8.36 22.10
CA ASP A 10 -5.51 -8.75 20.75
C ASP A 10 -6.62 -8.36 19.76
N VAL A 11 -6.21 -8.11 18.53
CA VAL A 11 -7.13 -7.76 17.43
C VAL A 11 -7.50 -9.01 16.66
N ASP A 12 -8.75 -9.39 16.71
CA ASP A 12 -9.31 -10.37 15.78
C ASP A 12 -9.64 -9.67 14.46
N TRP A 13 -8.66 -9.64 13.56
CA TRP A 13 -8.79 -9.01 12.26
C TRP A 13 -9.90 -9.59 11.38
N ASN A 14 -10.18 -10.89 11.50
CA ASN A 14 -11.26 -11.53 10.73
C ASN A 14 -12.63 -11.07 11.21
N SER A 15 -12.84 -11.08 12.52
CA SER A 15 -14.08 -10.58 13.14
C SER A 15 -14.26 -9.09 12.90
N LEU A 16 -13.17 -8.31 12.96
CA LEU A 16 -13.22 -6.88 12.70
C LEU A 16 -13.58 -6.58 11.25
N ASN A 17 -12.93 -7.27 10.30
CA ASN A 17 -13.20 -7.12 8.87
C ASN A 17 -14.64 -7.47 8.51
N GLN A 18 -15.16 -8.58 9.04
CA GLN A 18 -16.56 -8.97 8.81
C GLN A 18 -17.53 -7.93 9.36
N TRP A 19 -17.32 -7.48 10.60
CA TRP A 19 -18.18 -6.47 11.21
C TRP A 19 -18.18 -5.14 10.46
N VAL A 20 -17.01 -4.65 10.02
CA VAL A 20 -16.93 -3.41 9.23
C VAL A 20 -17.70 -3.57 7.92
N ALA A 21 -17.58 -4.71 7.24
CA ALA A 21 -18.33 -4.98 6.02
C ALA A 21 -19.85 -4.95 6.27
N ASP A 22 -20.34 -5.62 7.32
CA ASP A 22 -21.77 -5.66 7.68
C ASP A 22 -22.31 -4.26 8.03
N VAL A 23 -21.49 -3.44 8.71
CA VAL A 23 -21.86 -2.06 9.07
C VAL A 23 -21.97 -1.18 7.83
N GLU A 24 -20.99 -1.25 6.91
CA GLU A 24 -21.03 -0.48 5.66
C GLU A 24 -22.20 -0.91 4.77
N GLU A 25 -22.47 -2.21 4.66
CA GLU A 25 -23.60 -2.72 3.89
C GLU A 25 -24.95 -2.23 4.44
N SER A 26 -25.05 -2.03 5.75
CA SER A 26 -26.22 -1.43 6.39
C SER A 26 -26.34 0.09 6.23
N GLY A 27 -25.37 0.74 5.55
CA GLY A 27 -25.30 2.19 5.38
C GLY A 27 -24.91 2.95 6.66
N CYS A 28 -24.31 2.26 7.62
CA CYS A 28 -23.86 2.84 8.89
C CYS A 28 -22.36 3.12 8.87
N ILE A 29 -21.88 3.84 9.90
CA ILE A 29 -20.47 4.10 10.15
C ILE A 29 -19.99 3.14 11.25
N ALA A 30 -18.82 2.51 11.04
CA ALA A 30 -18.15 1.68 12.03
C ALA A 30 -17.23 2.55 12.89
N GLU A 31 -17.42 2.53 14.19
CA GLU A 31 -16.61 3.27 15.15
C GLU A 31 -16.09 2.32 16.24
N VAL A 32 -14.83 2.49 16.61
CA VAL A 32 -14.18 1.73 17.66
C VAL A 32 -13.67 2.65 18.74
N PHE A 33 -13.97 2.31 19.99
CA PHE A 33 -13.46 2.98 21.19
C PHE A 33 -12.39 2.08 21.81
N VAL A 34 -11.19 2.58 21.96
CA VAL A 34 -10.10 1.89 22.64
C VAL A 34 -9.86 2.56 23.96
N ILE A 35 -9.93 1.77 25.03
CA ILE A 35 -9.81 2.21 26.43
C ILE A 35 -8.46 1.72 26.93
N ASP A 36 -7.64 2.63 27.47
CA ASP A 36 -6.34 2.29 28.06
C ASP A 36 -6.44 1.99 29.57
N ASP A 37 -5.32 1.72 30.21
CA ASP A 37 -5.23 1.41 31.65
C ASP A 37 -5.45 2.62 32.57
N GLU A 38 -5.38 3.85 32.03
CA GLU A 38 -5.75 5.09 32.73
C GLU A 38 -7.23 5.47 32.52
N MET A 39 -8.00 4.61 31.84
CA MET A 39 -9.41 4.83 31.47
C MET A 39 -9.61 5.94 30.43
N ASP A 40 -8.57 6.36 29.75
CA ASP A 40 -8.67 7.27 28.63
C ASP A 40 -9.22 6.56 27.40
N ILE A 41 -10.10 7.24 26.68
CA ILE A 41 -10.79 6.70 25.50
C ILE A 41 -10.25 7.35 24.24
N THR A 42 -9.74 6.53 23.34
CA THR A 42 -9.40 6.95 21.97
C THR A 42 -10.44 6.39 21.00
N MET A 43 -10.94 7.23 20.09
CA MET A 43 -12.01 6.86 19.16
C MET A 43 -11.50 6.84 17.73
N TYR A 44 -11.86 5.78 17.00
CA TYR A 44 -11.51 5.59 15.60
C TYR A 44 -12.74 5.34 14.77
N GLN A 45 -12.81 5.96 13.60
CA GLN A 45 -13.67 5.53 12.52
C GLN A 45 -12.92 4.50 11.68
N ILE A 46 -13.62 3.40 11.32
CA ILE A 46 -13.07 2.38 10.42
C ILE A 46 -13.92 2.35 9.16
N SER A 47 -13.25 2.32 8.01
CA SER A 47 -13.89 2.26 6.70
C SER A 47 -12.98 1.57 5.69
N TYR A 48 -13.51 1.21 4.52
CA TYR A 48 -12.68 0.76 3.41
C TYR A 48 -12.37 1.92 2.47
N ASP A 49 -11.09 2.10 2.17
CA ASP A 49 -10.62 3.04 1.16
C ASP A 49 -10.39 2.33 -0.18
N GLN A 50 -10.53 3.07 -1.26
CA GLN A 50 -10.04 2.66 -2.58
C GLN A 50 -8.71 3.37 -2.84
N LEU A 51 -7.63 2.59 -2.96
CA LEU A 51 -6.32 3.15 -3.29
C LEU A 51 -6.17 3.16 -4.81
N LEU A 52 -6.34 4.33 -5.38
CA LEU A 52 -6.22 4.59 -6.82
C LEU A 52 -5.15 5.65 -7.06
N GLY A 53 -4.38 5.46 -8.11
CA GLY A 53 -3.36 6.41 -8.52
C GLY A 53 -3.50 6.82 -9.98
N ASN A 54 -2.76 7.85 -10.36
CA ASN A 54 -2.80 8.45 -11.69
C ASN A 54 -1.62 8.02 -12.57
N GLN A 55 -0.84 7.02 -12.11
CA GLN A 55 0.34 6.61 -12.86
C GLN A 55 0.00 5.71 -14.03
N LYS A 56 0.82 5.80 -15.06
CA LYS A 56 0.72 4.97 -16.25
C LYS A 56 0.86 3.50 -15.88
N THR A 57 -0.13 2.70 -16.27
CA THR A 57 -0.16 1.25 -16.08
C THR A 57 0.32 0.53 -17.34
N TRP A 58 0.58 -0.78 -17.23
CA TRP A 58 1.06 -1.57 -18.38
C TRP A 58 0.17 -1.49 -19.62
N ASN A 59 -1.14 -1.56 -19.45
CA ASN A 59 -2.12 -1.52 -20.55
C ASN A 59 -2.16 -0.18 -21.30
N GLN A 60 -1.52 0.85 -20.78
CA GLN A 60 -1.41 2.17 -21.39
C GLN A 60 -0.09 2.35 -22.17
N LEU A 61 0.79 1.34 -22.14
CA LEU A 61 2.04 1.38 -22.91
C LEU A 61 1.78 1.09 -24.37
N SER A 62 2.44 1.86 -25.23
CA SER A 62 2.53 1.57 -26.66
C SER A 62 3.47 0.40 -26.96
N GLU A 63 3.35 -0.23 -28.10
CA GLU A 63 4.26 -1.31 -28.54
C GLU A 63 5.74 -0.88 -28.55
N LYS A 64 6.01 0.38 -28.89
CA LYS A 64 7.38 0.95 -28.84
C LYS A 64 7.92 1.01 -27.43
N GLU A 65 7.09 1.41 -26.47
CA GLU A 65 7.46 1.49 -25.05
C GLU A 65 7.68 0.09 -24.46
N ILE A 66 6.83 -0.88 -24.81
CA ILE A 66 7.00 -2.28 -24.40
C ILE A 66 8.33 -2.83 -24.94
N SER A 67 8.61 -2.63 -26.24
CA SER A 67 9.88 -3.03 -26.85
C SER A 67 11.10 -2.35 -26.20
N TYR A 68 10.94 -1.09 -25.77
CA TYR A 68 11.99 -0.38 -25.04
C TYR A 68 12.24 -1.01 -23.67
N VAL A 69 11.19 -1.34 -22.93
CA VAL A 69 11.27 -2.03 -21.62
C VAL A 69 11.99 -3.37 -21.78
N GLU A 70 11.60 -4.18 -22.75
CA GLU A 70 12.18 -5.49 -23.03
C GLU A 70 13.69 -5.39 -23.34
N LYS A 71 14.06 -4.46 -24.22
CA LYS A 71 15.46 -4.17 -24.55
C LYS A 71 16.26 -3.71 -23.32
N SER A 72 15.70 -2.82 -22.50
CA SER A 72 16.37 -2.32 -21.29
C SER A 72 16.63 -3.44 -20.29
N LEU A 73 15.65 -4.35 -20.11
CA LEU A 73 15.82 -5.51 -19.23
C LEU A 73 16.84 -6.52 -19.75
N SER A 74 17.03 -6.65 -21.06
CA SER A 74 18.05 -7.53 -21.65
C SER A 74 19.48 -7.08 -21.27
N ASN A 75 19.68 -5.80 -21.03
CA ASN A 75 20.96 -5.20 -20.69
C ASN A 75 21.13 -4.95 -19.16
N ARG A 76 20.28 -5.58 -18.35
CA ARG A 76 20.27 -5.36 -16.89
C ARG A 76 21.48 -5.91 -16.18
N THR A 77 21.89 -5.21 -15.12
CA THR A 77 22.88 -5.71 -14.15
C THR A 77 22.17 -6.09 -12.86
N LYS A 78 22.32 -7.34 -12.40
CA LYS A 78 21.71 -7.81 -11.14
C LYS A 78 22.43 -7.20 -9.93
N SER A 79 21.64 -6.82 -8.93
CA SER A 79 22.10 -6.40 -7.59
C SER A 79 21.41 -7.25 -6.52
N SER A 80 21.85 -7.14 -5.27
CA SER A 80 21.23 -7.86 -4.13
C SER A 80 19.78 -7.43 -3.83
N SER A 81 19.39 -6.23 -4.24
CA SER A 81 18.08 -5.63 -3.94
C SER A 81 17.23 -5.36 -5.18
N GLY A 82 17.65 -5.87 -6.34
CA GLY A 82 16.95 -5.64 -7.59
C GLY A 82 17.86 -5.69 -8.80
N VAL A 83 17.57 -4.87 -9.82
CA VAL A 83 18.39 -4.72 -11.02
C VAL A 83 18.64 -3.26 -11.35
N PHE A 84 19.79 -3.00 -11.94
CA PHE A 84 20.14 -1.71 -12.51
C PHE A 84 20.01 -1.76 -14.03
N LEU A 85 19.31 -0.79 -14.59
CA LEU A 85 19.14 -0.55 -16.02
C LEU A 85 20.01 0.65 -16.42
N SER A 86 21.11 0.40 -17.11
CA SER A 86 21.94 1.47 -17.65
C SER A 86 21.20 2.12 -18.85
N GLU A 87 21.41 3.43 -19.03
CA GLU A 87 20.89 4.19 -20.18
C GLU A 87 19.35 4.20 -20.35
N ALA A 88 18.58 3.95 -19.27
CA ALA A 88 17.12 3.92 -19.30
C ALA A 88 16.49 5.35 -19.22
N LYS A 89 16.99 6.30 -20.02
CA LYS A 89 16.54 7.71 -19.99
C LYS A 89 15.07 7.90 -20.37
N ASP A 90 14.57 7.04 -21.24
CA ASP A 90 13.19 7.11 -21.75
C ASP A 90 12.32 6.01 -21.11
N TRP A 91 12.61 5.66 -19.85
CA TRP A 91 11.87 4.64 -19.12
C TRP A 91 10.38 4.99 -19.03
N PRO A 92 9.46 4.16 -19.61
CA PRO A 92 8.08 4.56 -19.80
C PRO A 92 7.18 4.36 -18.58
N LEU A 93 7.72 3.76 -17.51
CA LEU A 93 6.99 3.48 -16.27
C LEU A 93 7.52 4.36 -15.13
N PRO A 94 7.10 5.63 -15.04
CA PRO A 94 7.64 6.58 -14.05
C PRO A 94 7.36 6.19 -12.60
N SER A 95 6.38 5.31 -12.38
CA SER A 95 6.08 4.73 -11.07
C SER A 95 7.11 3.70 -10.58
N PHE A 96 7.90 3.13 -11.49
CA PHE A 96 8.87 2.09 -11.20
C PHE A 96 10.30 2.60 -11.25
N GLY A 97 11.08 2.13 -10.29
CA GLY A 97 12.49 2.44 -10.21
C GLY A 97 12.82 3.73 -9.48
N VAL A 98 14.10 3.88 -9.22
CA VAL A 98 14.72 5.09 -8.68
C VAL A 98 15.79 5.54 -9.65
N GLU A 99 15.65 6.78 -10.13
CA GLU A 99 16.66 7.37 -11.03
C GLU A 99 17.99 7.57 -10.33
N HIS A 100 19.05 7.26 -11.06
CA HIS A 100 20.44 7.55 -10.74
C HIS A 100 21.10 8.26 -11.94
N LEU A 101 22.28 8.85 -11.72
CA LEU A 101 23.01 9.58 -12.75
C LEU A 101 23.24 8.80 -14.05
N SER A 102 23.28 7.46 -14.00
CA SER A 102 23.61 6.61 -15.14
C SER A 102 22.51 5.59 -15.49
N GLY A 103 21.31 5.67 -14.90
CA GLY A 103 20.23 4.75 -15.19
C GLY A 103 19.20 4.67 -14.08
N ILE A 104 18.46 3.57 -14.05
CA ILE A 104 17.35 3.34 -13.11
C ILE A 104 17.61 2.05 -12.33
N ASN A 105 17.37 2.09 -11.04
CA ASN A 105 17.42 0.91 -10.18
C ASN A 105 16.00 0.43 -9.88
N LEU A 106 15.65 -0.77 -10.35
CA LEU A 106 14.36 -1.44 -10.09
C LEU A 106 14.51 -2.40 -8.91
N ARG A 107 13.49 -2.45 -8.05
CA ARG A 107 13.39 -3.43 -6.96
C ARG A 107 12.85 -4.76 -7.47
N ASN A 108 13.00 -5.82 -6.69
CA ASN A 108 12.56 -7.16 -7.09
C ASN A 108 11.06 -7.20 -7.42
N GLU A 109 10.21 -6.59 -6.60
CA GLU A 109 8.77 -6.56 -6.85
C GLU A 109 8.40 -5.81 -8.14
N GLU A 110 9.15 -4.75 -8.48
CA GLU A 110 8.98 -4.00 -9.72
C GLU A 110 9.39 -4.82 -10.95
N ILE A 111 10.48 -5.60 -10.81
CA ILE A 111 10.94 -6.51 -11.88
C ILE A 111 9.95 -7.64 -12.11
N ASP A 112 9.53 -8.30 -11.02
CA ASP A 112 8.59 -9.42 -11.08
C ASP A 112 7.28 -8.98 -11.76
N TRP A 113 6.81 -7.77 -11.48
CA TRP A 113 5.63 -7.20 -12.13
C TRP A 113 5.86 -6.98 -13.63
N VAL A 114 6.98 -6.36 -14.04
CA VAL A 114 7.30 -6.10 -15.44
C VAL A 114 7.49 -7.42 -16.21
N GLU A 115 8.25 -8.37 -15.68
CA GLU A 115 8.51 -9.68 -16.32
C GLU A 115 7.24 -10.51 -16.47
N SER A 116 6.33 -10.44 -15.49
CA SER A 116 5.03 -11.13 -15.57
C SER A 116 4.17 -10.58 -16.72
N HIS A 117 4.18 -9.28 -16.93
CA HIS A 117 3.47 -8.67 -18.05
C HIS A 117 4.11 -9.00 -19.41
N LEU A 118 5.44 -8.97 -19.51
CA LEU A 118 6.16 -9.32 -20.74
C LEU A 118 5.95 -10.78 -21.14
N SER A 119 5.91 -11.69 -20.16
CA SER A 119 5.72 -13.12 -20.42
C SER A 119 4.27 -13.53 -20.68
N GLY A 120 3.31 -12.62 -20.47
CA GLY A 120 1.88 -12.93 -20.54
C GLY A 120 1.42 -13.90 -19.44
N ASN A 121 2.24 -14.14 -18.44
CA ASN A 121 1.88 -14.98 -17.31
C ASN A 121 0.84 -14.26 -16.44
N ASN A 122 -0.12 -15.03 -15.90
CA ASN A 122 -1.05 -14.48 -14.92
C ASN A 122 -0.26 -13.85 -13.76
N LEU A 123 -0.43 -12.54 -13.61
CA LEU A 123 0.08 -11.83 -12.45
C LEU A 123 -0.47 -12.52 -11.20
N ASN A 124 0.41 -12.97 -10.32
CA ASN A 124 -0.02 -13.43 -9.02
C ASN A 124 -0.80 -12.28 -8.35
N ASN A 125 -1.80 -12.61 -7.54
CA ASN A 125 -2.62 -11.61 -6.83
C ASN A 125 -1.86 -11.00 -5.64
N SER A 126 -0.61 -10.56 -5.87
CA SER A 126 0.19 -9.91 -4.85
C SER A 126 -0.35 -8.51 -4.57
N LEU A 127 -0.21 -8.07 -3.33
CA LEU A 127 -0.58 -6.70 -2.94
C LEU A 127 0.13 -5.64 -3.80
N PHE A 128 1.41 -5.87 -4.14
CA PHE A 128 2.16 -4.99 -5.02
C PHE A 128 1.51 -4.88 -6.40
N ASN A 129 1.17 -6.03 -7.00
CA ASN A 129 0.55 -6.07 -8.34
C ASN A 129 -0.81 -5.38 -8.35
N LYS A 130 -1.65 -5.60 -7.34
CA LYS A 130 -2.94 -4.92 -7.20
C LYS A 130 -2.79 -3.41 -7.24
N LEU A 131 -1.91 -2.86 -6.41
CA LEU A 131 -1.71 -1.42 -6.30
C LEU A 131 -1.01 -0.81 -7.53
N ALA A 132 -0.01 -1.50 -8.08
CA ALA A 132 0.65 -1.07 -9.31
C ALA A 132 -0.32 -1.03 -10.50
N ASN A 133 -1.20 -2.03 -10.62
CA ASN A 133 -2.25 -2.06 -11.66
C ASN A 133 -3.33 -0.99 -11.44
N SER A 134 -3.50 -0.51 -10.21
CA SER A 134 -4.38 0.62 -9.89
C SER A 134 -3.72 1.99 -10.10
N GLY A 135 -2.52 2.05 -10.68
CA GLY A 135 -1.79 3.29 -10.95
C GLY A 135 -1.12 3.91 -9.72
N CYS A 136 -1.02 3.18 -8.61
CA CYS A 136 -0.33 3.66 -7.41
C CYS A 136 1.20 3.48 -7.52
N ILE A 137 1.94 4.36 -6.86
CA ILE A 137 3.38 4.21 -6.66
C ILE A 137 3.65 3.71 -5.25
N LEU A 138 4.42 2.63 -5.14
CA LEU A 138 4.82 2.08 -3.86
C LEU A 138 6.28 2.41 -3.55
N ARG A 139 6.53 2.95 -2.36
CA ARG A 139 7.88 3.20 -1.84
C ARG A 139 8.00 2.63 -0.43
N PRO A 140 9.19 2.13 -0.04
CA PRO A 140 9.38 1.57 1.30
C PRO A 140 8.94 2.51 2.41
N GLY A 141 8.16 1.99 3.36
CA GLY A 141 7.57 2.75 4.46
C GLY A 141 8.35 2.68 5.78
N PHE A 142 9.55 2.09 5.79
CA PHE A 142 10.33 1.80 7.01
C PHE A 142 10.53 3.00 7.96
N LYS A 143 10.58 4.23 7.44
CA LYS A 143 10.68 5.46 8.26
C LYS A 143 9.42 5.75 9.07
N TYR A 144 8.31 5.11 8.73
CA TYR A 144 6.99 5.33 9.34
C TYR A 144 6.44 4.06 9.99
N GLY A 145 7.27 3.03 10.16
CA GLY A 145 6.87 1.77 10.78
C GLY A 145 5.87 0.95 9.96
N CYS A 146 5.81 1.16 8.64
CA CYS A 146 4.92 0.43 7.75
C CYS A 146 5.68 -0.19 6.57
N LYS A 147 5.04 -1.11 5.85
CA LYS A 147 5.62 -1.77 4.68
C LYS A 147 5.79 -0.78 3.53
N TRP A 148 4.73 -0.05 3.19
CA TRP A 148 4.70 0.82 2.02
C TRP A 148 4.18 2.22 2.33
N ARG A 149 4.80 3.22 1.71
CA ARG A 149 4.18 4.51 1.42
C ARG A 149 3.54 4.39 0.05
N VAL A 150 2.25 4.62 -0.03
CA VAL A 150 1.50 4.54 -1.29
C VAL A 150 1.16 5.95 -1.75
N TYR A 151 1.53 6.26 -2.98
CA TYR A 151 1.29 7.55 -3.62
C TYR A 151 0.23 7.38 -4.69
N ASP A 152 -0.63 8.37 -4.80
CA ASP A 152 -1.64 8.53 -5.84
C ASP A 152 -1.12 9.33 -7.05
N ASP A 153 -0.04 10.09 -6.87
CA ASP A 153 0.59 10.92 -7.89
C ASP A 153 2.13 10.77 -7.84
N GLU A 154 2.81 11.48 -8.72
CA GLU A 154 4.26 11.44 -8.91
C GLU A 154 5.03 11.77 -7.62
N VAL A 155 6.03 10.94 -7.32
CA VAL A 155 6.90 11.13 -6.15
C VAL A 155 7.65 12.44 -6.28
N GLY A 156 7.47 13.32 -5.28
CA GLY A 156 8.07 14.67 -5.26
C GLY A 156 7.10 15.78 -5.61
N LYS A 157 6.00 15.52 -6.30
CA LYS A 157 4.91 16.49 -6.48
C LYS A 157 3.99 16.55 -5.26
N SER A 158 3.68 15.39 -4.69
CA SER A 158 2.84 15.26 -3.50
C SER A 158 3.47 14.36 -2.46
N HIS A 159 2.96 14.43 -1.23
CA HIS A 159 3.28 13.45 -0.20
C HIS A 159 2.38 12.23 -0.35
N ALA A 160 2.91 11.03 -0.04
CA ALA A 160 2.11 9.81 -0.01
C ALA A 160 0.90 10.00 0.92
N PRO A 161 -0.35 9.81 0.45
CA PRO A 161 -1.52 9.92 1.30
C PRO A 161 -1.68 8.73 2.25
N TRP A 162 -1.13 7.55 1.90
CA TRP A 162 -1.33 6.34 2.68
C TRP A 162 -0.02 5.72 3.18
N LEU A 163 -0.06 5.25 4.43
CA LEU A 163 0.90 4.33 5.02
C LEU A 163 0.24 2.96 5.11
N LEU A 164 0.73 2.01 4.32
CA LEU A 164 0.08 0.72 4.13
C LEU A 164 0.86 -0.40 4.82
N GLN A 165 0.13 -1.21 5.57
CA GLN A 165 0.62 -2.40 6.26
C GLN A 165 -0.16 -3.63 5.76
N PRO A 166 0.50 -4.69 5.24
CA PRO A 166 -0.16 -5.96 4.99
C PRO A 166 -0.65 -6.59 6.30
N LEU A 167 -1.77 -7.29 6.26
CA LEU A 167 -2.38 -7.92 7.43
C LEU A 167 -1.40 -8.80 8.22
N ASN A 168 -0.55 -9.57 7.53
CA ASN A 168 0.41 -10.46 8.18
C ASN A 168 1.49 -9.72 8.99
N ASP A 169 1.72 -8.45 8.70
CA ASP A 169 2.69 -7.58 9.37
C ASP A 169 1.96 -6.52 10.22
N ALA A 170 0.62 -6.57 10.31
CA ALA A 170 -0.17 -5.61 11.08
C ALA A 170 -0.02 -5.86 12.59
N PRO A 171 -0.20 -4.82 13.42
CA PRO A 171 -0.18 -4.99 14.86
C PRO A 171 -1.20 -6.02 15.34
N SER A 172 -0.83 -6.82 16.33
CA SER A 172 -1.71 -7.84 16.93
C SER A 172 -2.57 -7.30 18.06
N SER A 173 -2.25 -6.12 18.61
CA SER A 173 -2.99 -5.49 19.71
C SER A 173 -3.57 -4.14 19.31
N TRP A 174 -4.60 -3.69 20.03
CA TRP A 174 -5.18 -2.36 19.83
C TRP A 174 -4.19 -1.24 20.17
N GLU A 175 -3.32 -1.43 21.17
CA GLU A 175 -2.24 -0.49 21.48
C GLU A 175 -1.33 -0.26 20.27
N GLY A 176 -0.92 -1.34 19.61
CA GLY A 176 -0.09 -1.26 18.40
C GLY A 176 -0.79 -0.57 17.24
N ILE A 177 -2.11 -0.79 17.08
CA ILE A 177 -2.92 -0.07 16.08
C ILE A 177 -3.00 1.41 16.43
N CYS A 178 -3.33 1.76 17.69
CA CYS A 178 -3.40 3.15 18.13
C CYS A 178 -2.10 3.91 17.87
N LEU A 179 -0.97 3.28 18.19
CA LEU A 179 0.35 3.85 17.91
C LEU A 179 0.55 4.09 16.40
N SER A 180 0.24 3.09 15.58
CA SER A 180 0.42 3.16 14.11
C SER A 180 -0.44 4.26 13.48
N VAL A 181 -1.70 4.37 13.88
CA VAL A 181 -2.62 5.40 13.40
C VAL A 181 -2.16 6.79 13.83
N ARG A 182 -1.80 6.99 15.11
CA ARG A 182 -1.29 8.28 15.62
C ARG A 182 -0.01 8.72 14.90
N LEU A 183 0.91 7.78 14.61
CA LEU A 183 2.13 8.08 13.84
C LEU A 183 1.79 8.52 12.42
N ALA A 184 0.83 7.88 11.77
CA ALA A 184 0.40 8.25 10.43
C ALA A 184 -0.24 9.65 10.41
N GLU A 185 -1.13 9.92 11.34
CA GLU A 185 -1.80 11.22 11.46
C GLU A 185 -0.82 12.36 11.80
N GLY A 186 0.16 12.10 12.67
CA GLY A 186 1.22 13.05 13.00
C GLY A 186 2.04 13.51 11.80
N VAL A 187 1.97 12.77 10.68
CA VAL A 187 2.60 13.14 9.39
C VAL A 187 1.57 13.36 8.28
N HIS A 188 0.33 13.62 8.63
CA HIS A 188 -0.80 13.88 7.72
C HIS A 188 -1.02 12.78 6.69
N LYS A 189 -1.05 11.52 7.13
CA LYS A 189 -1.28 10.34 6.31
C LYS A 189 -2.33 9.44 6.94
N LYS A 190 -3.01 8.66 6.10
CA LYS A 190 -3.92 7.61 6.56
C LYS A 190 -3.14 6.32 6.79
N TRP A 191 -3.40 5.65 7.90
CA TRP A 191 -2.92 4.29 8.13
C TRP A 191 -3.92 3.29 7.55
N VAL A 192 -3.43 2.36 6.74
CA VAL A 192 -4.26 1.40 6.03
C VAL A 192 -3.73 -0.01 6.23
N CYS A 193 -4.60 -0.92 6.66
CA CYS A 193 -4.34 -2.36 6.68
C CYS A 193 -4.83 -3.00 5.38
N ALA A 194 -3.95 -3.68 4.65
CA ALA A 194 -4.30 -4.43 3.45
C ALA A 194 -4.68 -5.86 3.83
N ILE A 195 -5.95 -6.20 3.64
CA ILE A 195 -6.55 -7.48 4.00
C ILE A 195 -6.72 -8.32 2.73
N PRO A 196 -6.08 -9.51 2.64
CA PRO A 196 -6.25 -10.38 1.48
C PRO A 196 -7.65 -10.99 1.47
N LEU A 197 -8.29 -10.98 0.31
CA LEU A 197 -9.46 -11.77 -0.04
C LEU A 197 -9.04 -12.89 -0.99
N ASN A 198 -9.94 -13.83 -1.32
CA ASN A 198 -9.61 -14.99 -2.16
C ASN A 198 -8.88 -14.61 -3.45
N GLU A 199 -9.34 -13.58 -4.16
CA GLU A 199 -8.76 -13.12 -5.43
C GLU A 199 -8.53 -11.60 -5.49
N ASP A 200 -8.68 -10.90 -4.36
CA ASP A 200 -8.54 -9.44 -4.31
C ASP A 200 -8.02 -8.97 -2.95
N TRP A 201 -7.99 -7.65 -2.74
CA TRP A 201 -7.54 -6.99 -1.51
C TRP A 201 -8.57 -5.97 -1.07
N LYS A 202 -8.84 -5.91 0.23
CA LYS A 202 -9.53 -4.79 0.88
C LYS A 202 -8.53 -3.92 1.63
N PHE A 203 -8.80 -2.63 1.64
CA PHE A 203 -7.93 -1.62 2.27
C PHE A 203 -8.69 -0.95 3.41
N MET A 204 -8.52 -1.50 4.60
CA MET A 204 -9.17 -1.01 5.82
C MET A 204 -8.39 0.19 6.36
N ASN A 205 -9.02 1.35 6.40
CA ASN A 205 -8.51 2.58 6.96
C ASN A 205 -9.04 2.79 8.36
N LEU A 206 -8.16 3.19 9.29
CA LEU A 206 -8.52 3.65 10.62
C LEU A 206 -8.14 5.12 10.75
N SER A 207 -9.10 5.96 11.08
CA SER A 207 -8.92 7.41 11.28
C SER A 207 -9.30 7.79 12.71
N LEU A 208 -8.47 8.60 13.35
CA LEU A 208 -8.77 9.14 14.68
C LEU A 208 -9.96 10.09 14.59
N ILE A 209 -10.92 9.95 15.51
CA ILE A 209 -12.00 10.93 15.66
C ILE A 209 -11.55 11.96 16.70
N HIS A 210 -11.34 13.18 16.24
CA HIS A 210 -11.07 14.31 17.13
C HIS A 210 -12.40 14.88 17.66
N ILE A 211 -12.56 14.88 18.97
CA ILE A 211 -13.69 15.48 19.68
C ILE A 211 -13.34 16.89 20.14
#